data_f497ddca69e588e473172478dc5bdeaf
#
_entry.id   f497ddca69e588e473172478dc5bdeaf
#
_cell.length_a   1.000
_cell.length_b   1.000
_cell.length_c   1.000
_cell.angle_alpha   90.00
_cell.angle_beta   90.00
_cell.angle_gamma   90.00
#
_symmetry.space_group_name_H-M   'P 1'
#
loop_
_entity.id
_entity.type
_entity.pdbx_description
1 polymer ?
#
loop_
_entity_poly.entity_id
_entity_poly.type
_entity_poly.pdbx_seq_one_letter_code
_entity_poly.pdbx_strand_id
1 'polypeptide(L)'
;MVQQEIKLIKVKDLHLWSENPRDPIDSTSPDFDIIKRAIDENPKEWNLDRLVKEMGSHYDFSEIPTVVFIDNKPTVFDGNRRIAILKYLQDQELYSSLTGKLFLKDGPKELRELFEIPCNVCDKDTALTNIERKHVNSGSWGILQREYFLHQHRKQPKSLFLMLEEQTSLISGCPSLNQGFVKDEVFTEKNLRDIGFGIKDEKIVSSYNDEQQPNDLLRKVSLLIENKDITTRKNRGKLKQTLLEKYPESKNLIIPFNEKKAVNILRYQEGDKFGRRTPITKQPNILFGRKLILKNGPVNDLYCGICTIYEKFNDQENILPIIAMSLRLLLDTAARAYFISIGDSDAVEKDDAYKKFLKEAKKNLSKQKENSLVLNNEWLSNQRNFDAVLGKYAHGSIICKQGDILKDSIIIADILDHYFKKEK
;
A
#
# COMPACT_ATOMS: atom_id res chain seq x y z
N MET A 1 11.56 -42.46 9.60
CA MET A 1 10.65 -41.70 10.49
C MET A 1 11.01 -40.22 10.37
N VAL A 2 10.04 -39.37 10.15
CA VAL A 2 10.23 -37.92 10.17
C VAL A 2 10.59 -37.54 11.61
N GLN A 3 11.82 -37.13 11.84
CA GLN A 3 12.28 -36.80 13.19
C GLN A 3 12.12 -35.29 13.41
N GLN A 4 11.18 -34.92 14.29
CA GLN A 4 11.01 -33.57 14.79
C GLN A 4 11.28 -33.56 16.27
N GLU A 5 12.05 -32.61 16.74
CA GLU A 5 12.46 -32.49 18.13
C GLU A 5 12.31 -31.06 18.61
N ILE A 6 11.79 -30.87 19.81
CA ILE A 6 11.74 -29.54 20.44
C ILE A 6 13.03 -29.29 21.20
N LYS A 7 13.79 -28.27 20.80
CA LYS A 7 15.00 -27.81 21.44
C LYS A 7 14.91 -26.36 21.87
N LEU A 8 15.43 -26.04 23.04
CA LEU A 8 15.69 -24.66 23.46
C LEU A 8 16.92 -24.15 22.71
N ILE A 9 16.80 -23.05 22.01
CA ILE A 9 17.89 -22.43 21.25
C ILE A 9 17.95 -20.94 21.60
N LYS A 10 19.17 -20.43 21.78
CA LYS A 10 19.37 -19.01 22.06
C LYS A 10 19.00 -18.17 20.82
N VAL A 11 18.25 -17.11 21.04
CA VAL A 11 17.79 -16.21 19.95
C VAL A 11 18.97 -15.65 19.16
N LYS A 12 20.08 -15.32 19.83
CA LYS A 12 21.30 -14.82 19.17
C LYS A 12 21.95 -15.83 18.22
N ASP A 13 21.80 -17.13 18.50
CA ASP A 13 22.42 -18.22 17.72
C ASP A 13 21.53 -18.65 16.53
N LEU A 14 20.24 -18.26 16.53
CA LEU A 14 19.33 -18.50 15.41
C LEU A 14 19.74 -17.62 14.22
N HIS A 15 19.76 -18.19 13.02
CA HIS A 15 19.97 -17.48 11.77
C HIS A 15 18.65 -17.33 11.00
N LEU A 16 18.40 -16.17 10.44
CA LEU A 16 17.24 -15.94 9.58
C LEU A 16 17.46 -16.63 8.24
N TRP A 17 16.37 -17.11 7.65
CA TRP A 17 16.42 -17.76 6.35
C TRP A 17 16.50 -16.72 5.22
N SER A 18 17.66 -16.61 4.58
CA SER A 18 17.91 -15.66 3.49
C SER A 18 17.08 -15.95 2.23
N GLU A 19 16.82 -17.22 1.90
CA GLU A 19 15.97 -17.64 0.79
C GLU A 19 14.47 -17.65 1.14
N ASN A 20 14.06 -16.90 2.17
CA ASN A 20 12.67 -16.80 2.60
C ASN A 20 11.79 -16.24 1.45
N PRO A 21 10.75 -16.96 0.99
CA PRO A 21 9.91 -16.56 -0.11
C PRO A 21 9.21 -15.20 0.06
N ARG A 22 9.17 -14.69 1.28
CA ARG A 22 8.62 -13.36 1.55
C ARG A 22 9.49 -12.24 0.98
N ASP A 23 10.80 -12.36 1.09
CA ASP A 23 11.79 -11.39 0.64
C ASP A 23 13.15 -12.08 0.48
N PRO A 24 13.34 -12.88 -0.59
CA PRO A 24 14.56 -13.65 -0.80
C PRO A 24 15.73 -12.72 -1.10
N ILE A 25 16.88 -13.02 -0.48
CA ILE A 25 18.15 -12.35 -0.70
C ILE A 25 19.25 -13.37 -0.91
N ASP A 26 20.47 -12.90 -1.12
CA ASP A 26 21.63 -13.76 -1.26
C ASP A 26 21.77 -14.72 -0.07
N SER A 27 22.07 -16.00 -0.35
CA SER A 27 22.18 -17.06 0.65
C SER A 27 23.27 -16.83 1.71
N THR A 28 24.23 -15.95 1.43
CA THR A 28 25.33 -15.58 2.33
C THR A 28 25.03 -14.34 3.18
N SER A 29 23.88 -13.69 2.97
CA SER A 29 23.53 -12.45 3.67
C SER A 29 23.40 -12.68 5.19
N PRO A 30 24.00 -11.81 6.01
CA PRO A 30 23.86 -11.88 7.46
C PRO A 30 22.46 -11.45 7.92
N ASP A 31 22.09 -11.84 9.14
CA ASP A 31 20.81 -11.46 9.76
C ASP A 31 20.58 -9.95 9.77
N PHE A 32 21.65 -9.16 9.91
CA PHE A 32 21.56 -7.69 9.87
C PHE A 32 20.94 -7.20 8.57
N ASP A 33 21.40 -7.72 7.42
CA ASP A 33 20.88 -7.30 6.11
C ASP A 33 19.42 -7.70 5.92
N ILE A 34 19.04 -8.88 6.42
CA ILE A 34 17.65 -9.36 6.39
C ILE A 34 16.76 -8.44 7.23
N ILE A 35 17.20 -8.10 8.45
CA ILE A 35 16.46 -7.20 9.36
C ILE A 35 16.41 -5.77 8.81
N LYS A 36 17.52 -5.27 8.22
CA LYS A 36 17.55 -3.98 7.54
C LYS A 36 16.52 -3.92 6.42
N ARG A 37 16.48 -4.93 5.54
CA ARG A 37 15.45 -5.02 4.51
C ARG A 37 14.04 -5.03 5.08
N ALA A 38 13.83 -5.79 6.14
CA ALA A 38 12.53 -5.89 6.78
C ALA A 38 12.02 -4.57 7.37
N ILE A 39 12.92 -3.69 7.80
CA ILE A 39 12.60 -2.42 8.48
C ILE A 39 12.64 -1.24 7.49
N ASP A 40 13.70 -1.11 6.69
CA ASP A 40 13.96 0.07 5.86
C ASP A 40 13.50 -0.09 4.40
N GLU A 41 13.72 -1.26 3.80
CA GLU A 41 13.57 -1.45 2.35
C GLU A 41 12.19 -2.03 1.99
N ASN A 42 11.77 -3.11 2.67
CA ASN A 42 10.53 -3.84 2.40
C ASN A 42 9.59 -3.95 3.62
N PRO A 43 9.34 -2.86 4.37
CA PRO A 43 8.56 -2.91 5.62
C PRO A 43 7.12 -3.42 5.41
N LYS A 44 6.54 -3.26 4.22
CA LYS A 44 5.20 -3.75 3.90
C LYS A 44 5.13 -5.27 3.78
N GLU A 45 6.13 -5.89 3.15
CA GLU A 45 6.19 -7.34 2.99
C GLU A 45 6.42 -8.04 4.33
N TRP A 46 7.30 -7.49 5.15
CA TRP A 46 7.58 -8.04 6.47
C TRP A 46 6.51 -7.71 7.50
N ASN A 47 5.90 -6.53 7.43
CA ASN A 47 4.85 -6.04 8.32
C ASN A 47 5.14 -6.29 9.81
N LEU A 48 6.36 -5.94 10.22
CA LEU A 48 6.85 -6.19 11.57
C LEU A 48 6.12 -5.35 12.62
N ASP A 49 5.77 -4.09 12.30
CA ASP A 49 5.04 -3.19 13.20
C ASP A 49 3.69 -3.76 13.64
N ARG A 50 2.98 -4.38 12.70
CA ARG A 50 1.72 -5.04 13.01
C ARG A 50 1.95 -6.27 13.88
N LEU A 51 2.93 -7.10 13.52
CA LEU A 51 3.23 -8.33 14.25
C LEU A 51 3.65 -8.05 15.69
N VAL A 52 4.45 -7.00 15.91
CA VAL A 52 4.84 -6.58 17.25
C VAL A 52 3.63 -6.20 18.10
N LYS A 53 2.67 -5.47 17.54
CA LYS A 53 1.41 -5.13 18.22
C LYS A 53 0.58 -6.38 18.55
N GLU A 54 0.57 -7.35 17.63
CA GLU A 54 -0.13 -8.64 17.81
C GLU A 54 0.58 -9.53 18.84
N MET A 55 1.90 -9.51 18.90
CA MET A 55 2.67 -10.24 19.93
C MET A 55 2.41 -9.69 21.34
N GLY A 56 2.13 -8.39 21.46
CA GLY A 56 1.84 -7.76 22.74
C GLY A 56 3.03 -7.85 23.71
N SER A 57 2.79 -8.28 24.95
CA SER A 57 3.80 -8.33 26.01
C SER A 57 4.57 -9.64 26.09
N HIS A 58 4.15 -10.70 25.39
CA HIS A 58 4.75 -12.02 25.52
C HIS A 58 4.87 -12.74 24.18
N TYR A 59 5.76 -13.70 24.12
CA TYR A 59 5.89 -14.61 22.99
C TYR A 59 4.87 -15.74 23.09
N ASP A 60 4.13 -15.99 22.01
CA ASP A 60 3.19 -17.11 21.95
C ASP A 60 3.94 -18.42 21.64
N PHE A 61 4.11 -19.26 22.65
CA PHE A 61 4.76 -20.57 22.51
C PHE A 61 3.92 -21.62 21.79
N SER A 62 2.67 -21.33 21.43
CA SER A 62 1.91 -22.19 20.50
C SER A 62 2.43 -22.08 19.06
N GLU A 63 3.18 -21.02 18.76
CA GLU A 63 3.77 -20.72 17.46
C GLU A 63 5.31 -20.76 17.47
N ILE A 64 5.87 -21.89 17.90
CA ILE A 64 7.33 -22.09 17.92
C ILE A 64 7.92 -22.06 16.50
N PRO A 65 9.14 -21.51 16.33
CA PRO A 65 9.81 -21.49 15.04
C PRO A 65 10.22 -22.89 14.58
N THR A 66 10.18 -23.11 13.26
CA THR A 66 10.76 -24.32 12.64
C THR A 66 12.19 -24.02 12.25
N VAL A 67 13.12 -24.86 12.69
CA VAL A 67 14.56 -24.67 12.54
C VAL A 67 15.18 -25.88 11.85
N VAL A 68 16.06 -25.60 10.90
CA VAL A 68 16.90 -26.59 10.21
C VAL A 68 18.36 -26.23 10.44
N PHE A 69 19.19 -27.22 10.79
CA PHE A 69 20.63 -27.02 10.87
C PHE A 69 21.25 -27.09 9.48
N ILE A 70 21.76 -25.96 8.97
CA ILE A 70 22.53 -25.84 7.74
C ILE A 70 23.97 -25.52 8.13
N ASP A 71 24.90 -26.38 7.75
CA ASP A 71 26.32 -26.23 8.13
C ASP A 71 26.52 -25.98 9.63
N ASN A 72 25.80 -26.73 10.45
CA ASN A 72 25.75 -26.61 11.92
C ASN A 72 25.18 -25.28 12.44
N LYS A 73 24.57 -24.45 11.61
CA LYS A 73 23.90 -23.20 11.99
C LYS A 73 22.39 -23.42 12.07
N PRO A 74 21.75 -23.13 13.22
CA PRO A 74 20.30 -23.26 13.34
C PRO A 74 19.60 -22.16 12.54
N THR A 75 19.10 -22.50 11.37
CA THR A 75 18.43 -21.58 10.43
C THR A 75 16.92 -21.65 10.58
N VAL A 76 16.27 -20.52 10.75
CA VAL A 76 14.83 -20.39 10.97
C VAL A 76 14.08 -20.46 9.63
N PHE A 77 13.44 -21.59 9.34
CA PHE A 77 12.64 -21.76 8.14
C PHE A 77 11.23 -21.18 8.26
N ASP A 78 10.59 -21.31 9.44
CA ASP A 78 9.33 -20.62 9.78
C ASP A 78 9.46 -19.87 11.10
N GLY A 79 8.79 -18.71 11.21
CA GLY A 79 8.91 -17.81 12.37
C GLY A 79 9.91 -16.66 12.19
N ASN A 80 10.50 -16.49 10.99
CA ASN A 80 11.51 -15.47 10.70
C ASN A 80 11.15 -14.07 11.19
N ARG A 81 9.89 -13.63 11.03
CA ARG A 81 9.46 -12.31 11.49
C ARG A 81 9.55 -12.14 13.00
N ARG A 82 9.13 -13.14 13.76
CA ARG A 82 9.20 -13.13 15.24
C ARG A 82 10.64 -13.12 15.73
N ILE A 83 11.50 -13.93 15.08
CA ILE A 83 12.93 -13.95 15.44
C ILE A 83 13.61 -12.64 15.06
N ALA A 84 13.28 -12.03 13.91
CA ALA A 84 13.78 -10.71 13.53
C ALA A 84 13.41 -9.64 14.58
N ILE A 85 12.16 -9.66 15.09
CA ILE A 85 11.72 -8.77 16.17
C ILE A 85 12.53 -9.01 17.45
N LEU A 86 12.68 -10.26 17.88
CA LEU A 86 13.45 -10.58 19.11
C LEU A 86 14.90 -10.12 18.98
N LYS A 87 15.57 -10.41 17.87
CA LYS A 87 16.95 -9.96 17.63
C LYS A 87 17.06 -8.44 17.66
N TYR A 88 16.15 -7.72 16.98
CA TYR A 88 16.12 -6.26 16.99
C TYR A 88 15.92 -5.68 18.39
N LEU A 89 15.06 -6.30 19.21
CA LEU A 89 14.78 -5.83 20.58
C LEU A 89 15.94 -6.09 21.54
N GLN A 90 16.68 -7.18 21.33
CA GLN A 90 17.76 -7.61 22.23
C GLN A 90 19.10 -6.94 21.93
N ASP A 91 19.30 -6.43 20.71
CA ASP A 91 20.54 -5.76 20.31
C ASP A 91 20.24 -4.43 19.58
N GLN A 92 19.68 -3.48 20.32
CA GLN A 92 19.31 -2.17 19.78
C GLN A 92 20.52 -1.34 19.34
N GLU A 93 21.69 -1.60 19.89
CA GLU A 93 22.92 -0.92 19.51
C GLU A 93 23.34 -1.30 18.09
N LEU A 94 23.33 -2.60 17.77
CA LEU A 94 23.62 -3.12 16.43
C LEU A 94 22.68 -2.51 15.38
N TYR A 95 21.40 -2.36 15.71
CA TYR A 95 20.38 -1.85 14.78
C TYR A 95 20.12 -0.36 14.87
N SER A 96 20.93 0.39 15.62
CA SER A 96 20.77 1.85 15.81
C SER A 96 20.89 2.67 14.54
N SER A 97 21.61 2.15 13.52
CA SER A 97 21.80 2.79 12.22
C SER A 97 20.59 2.67 11.29
N LEU A 98 19.58 1.85 11.61
CA LEU A 98 18.40 1.69 10.78
C LEU A 98 17.51 2.94 10.86
N THR A 99 17.01 3.40 9.71
CA THR A 99 16.19 4.62 9.58
C THR A 99 14.73 4.36 9.92
N GLY A 100 14.22 3.17 9.58
CA GLY A 100 12.92 2.69 10.03
C GLY A 100 12.99 2.31 11.51
N LYS A 101 12.03 2.79 12.29
CA LYS A 101 11.91 2.39 13.70
C LYS A 101 10.78 1.40 13.81
N LEU A 102 11.07 0.19 14.27
CA LEU A 102 10.02 -0.58 14.90
C LEU A 102 9.57 0.23 16.12
N PHE A 103 8.29 0.60 16.16
CA PHE A 103 7.70 1.51 17.17
C PHE A 103 7.67 0.91 18.58
N LEU A 104 8.83 0.52 19.05
CA LEU A 104 9.03 -0.04 20.35
C LEU A 104 10.22 0.61 21.02
N LYS A 105 10.17 1.94 21.17
CA LYS A 105 11.08 2.58 22.14
C LYS A 105 11.00 1.89 23.51
N ASP A 106 9.87 1.25 23.83
CA ASP A 106 9.56 0.57 25.07
C ASP A 106 8.93 -0.82 24.83
N GLY A 107 9.48 -1.60 23.91
CA GLY A 107 9.02 -2.98 23.66
C GLY A 107 8.94 -3.76 24.96
N PRO A 108 7.98 -4.69 25.08
CA PRO A 108 7.74 -5.40 26.35
C PRO A 108 9.04 -5.96 26.89
N LYS A 109 9.30 -5.71 28.17
CA LYS A 109 10.52 -6.16 28.85
C LYS A 109 10.72 -7.66 28.69
N GLU A 110 9.63 -8.43 28.76
CA GLU A 110 9.63 -9.88 28.62
C GLU A 110 10.21 -10.35 27.27
N LEU A 111 9.93 -9.66 26.16
CA LEU A 111 10.49 -10.03 24.85
C LEU A 111 11.98 -9.69 24.74
N ARG A 112 12.43 -8.63 25.41
CA ARG A 112 13.86 -8.27 25.45
C ARG A 112 14.70 -9.24 26.29
N GLU A 113 14.11 -9.83 27.31
CA GLU A 113 14.74 -10.77 28.20
C GLU A 113 14.54 -12.23 27.80
N LEU A 114 13.81 -12.48 26.70
CA LEU A 114 13.58 -13.83 26.17
C LEU A 114 14.77 -14.29 25.32
N PHE A 115 15.86 -14.71 25.98
CA PHE A 115 17.09 -15.06 25.29
C PHE A 115 17.10 -16.47 24.70
N GLU A 116 16.24 -17.36 25.14
CA GLU A 116 16.11 -18.73 24.64
C GLU A 116 14.64 -19.05 24.34
N ILE A 117 14.38 -19.74 23.27
CA ILE A 117 13.02 -20.13 22.87
C ILE A 117 12.98 -21.59 22.42
N PRO A 118 11.87 -22.30 22.66
CA PRO A 118 11.66 -23.63 22.11
C PRO A 118 11.51 -23.52 20.58
N CYS A 119 12.22 -24.39 19.87
CA CYS A 119 12.20 -24.48 18.41
C CYS A 119 11.87 -25.90 17.98
N ASN A 120 11.06 -26.06 16.97
CA ASN A 120 10.85 -27.33 16.28
C ASN A 120 12.02 -27.60 15.32
N VAL A 121 12.94 -28.44 15.75
CA VAL A 121 14.11 -28.82 14.94
C VAL A 121 13.78 -30.03 14.08
N CYS A 122 14.02 -29.94 12.78
CA CYS A 122 13.77 -31.02 11.84
C CYS A 122 14.72 -30.95 10.62
N ASP A 123 14.67 -31.96 9.75
CA ASP A 123 15.34 -31.91 8.47
C ASP A 123 14.69 -30.91 7.49
N LYS A 124 15.44 -30.54 6.45
CA LYS A 124 15.02 -29.52 5.47
C LYS A 124 13.71 -29.91 4.76
N ASP A 125 13.54 -31.15 4.42
CA ASP A 125 12.38 -31.62 3.64
C ASP A 125 11.08 -31.57 4.48
N THR A 126 11.21 -31.96 5.75
CA THR A 126 10.15 -31.81 6.75
C THR A 126 9.78 -30.35 6.98
N ALA A 127 10.78 -29.47 7.14
CA ALA A 127 10.55 -28.03 7.28
C ALA A 127 9.80 -27.44 6.08
N LEU A 128 10.26 -27.75 4.87
CA LEU A 128 9.59 -27.30 3.63
C LEU A 128 8.16 -27.84 3.51
N THR A 129 7.91 -29.08 3.91
CA THR A 129 6.56 -29.67 3.91
C THR A 129 5.63 -28.96 4.92
N ASN A 130 6.14 -28.65 6.11
CA ASN A 130 5.40 -27.87 7.10
C ASN A 130 5.06 -26.45 6.61
N ILE A 131 6.02 -25.79 5.97
CA ILE A 131 5.84 -24.45 5.37
C ILE A 131 4.80 -24.51 4.25
N GLU A 132 4.89 -25.46 3.34
CA GLU A 132 3.94 -25.62 2.25
C GLU A 132 2.51 -25.78 2.78
N ARG A 133 2.31 -26.65 3.76
CA ARG A 133 1.03 -26.85 4.41
C ARG A 133 0.50 -25.60 5.08
N LYS A 134 1.38 -24.88 5.82
CA LYS A 134 1.02 -23.73 6.65
C LYS A 134 0.81 -22.45 5.82
N HIS A 135 1.57 -22.23 4.76
CA HIS A 135 1.61 -20.95 4.05
C HIS A 135 1.11 -21.03 2.62
N VAL A 136 1.42 -22.11 1.89
CA VAL A 136 1.01 -22.28 0.50
C VAL A 136 -0.44 -22.77 0.43
N ASN A 137 -0.74 -23.85 1.14
CA ASN A 137 -2.06 -24.49 1.06
C ASN A 137 -3.13 -23.73 1.84
N SER A 138 -2.77 -23.07 2.95
CA SER A 138 -3.70 -22.25 3.74
C SER A 138 -3.92 -20.85 3.14
N GLY A 139 -3.13 -20.45 2.14
CA GLY A 139 -3.25 -19.15 1.51
C GLY A 139 -2.72 -17.97 2.33
N SER A 140 -1.89 -18.21 3.35
CA SER A 140 -1.32 -17.14 4.17
C SER A 140 -0.23 -16.33 3.45
N TRP A 141 0.38 -16.90 2.40
CA TRP A 141 1.28 -16.19 1.51
C TRP A 141 0.56 -15.62 0.29
N GLY A 142 1.04 -14.47 -0.19
CA GLY A 142 0.65 -13.92 -1.47
C GLY A 142 1.06 -14.84 -2.63
N ILE A 143 0.46 -14.64 -3.79
CA ILE A 143 0.67 -15.51 -4.96
C ILE A 143 2.13 -15.50 -5.39
N LEU A 144 2.78 -14.34 -5.42
CA LEU A 144 4.19 -14.24 -5.82
C LEU A 144 5.11 -15.05 -4.90
N GLN A 145 4.92 -14.96 -3.59
CA GLN A 145 5.67 -15.71 -2.59
C GLN A 145 5.47 -17.22 -2.74
N ARG A 146 4.23 -17.63 -3.02
CA ARG A 146 3.85 -19.02 -3.27
C ARG A 146 4.52 -19.57 -4.53
N GLU A 147 4.46 -18.84 -5.66
CA GLU A 147 5.07 -19.23 -6.93
C GLU A 147 6.61 -19.38 -6.79
N TYR A 148 7.23 -18.42 -6.10
CA TYR A 148 8.66 -18.48 -5.77
C TYR A 148 9.01 -19.74 -4.97
N PHE A 149 8.25 -20.04 -3.90
CA PHE A 149 8.48 -21.23 -3.07
C PHE A 149 8.36 -22.52 -3.89
N LEU A 150 7.30 -22.64 -4.68
CA LEU A 150 7.07 -23.84 -5.48
C LEU A 150 8.18 -24.06 -6.52
N HIS A 151 8.64 -23.00 -7.16
CA HIS A 151 9.75 -23.08 -8.11
C HIS A 151 11.07 -23.41 -7.40
N GLN A 152 11.46 -22.59 -6.42
CA GLN A 152 12.79 -22.69 -5.78
C GLN A 152 12.96 -23.96 -4.93
N HIS A 153 11.92 -24.34 -4.18
CA HIS A 153 12.04 -25.40 -3.18
C HIS A 153 11.31 -26.69 -3.54
N ARG A 154 10.38 -26.66 -4.50
CA ARG A 154 9.63 -27.82 -4.98
C ARG A 154 9.90 -28.18 -6.41
N LYS A 155 10.89 -27.54 -7.06
CA LYS A 155 11.33 -27.79 -8.44
C LYS A 155 10.19 -27.73 -9.46
N GLN A 156 9.14 -26.96 -9.18
CA GLN A 156 8.09 -26.72 -10.17
C GLN A 156 8.62 -25.81 -11.29
N PRO A 157 8.16 -25.97 -12.53
CA PRO A 157 8.50 -25.04 -13.61
C PRO A 157 8.18 -23.61 -13.21
N LYS A 158 9.04 -22.67 -13.65
CA LYS A 158 8.81 -21.26 -13.39
C LYS A 158 7.51 -20.79 -14.04
N SER A 159 6.61 -20.21 -13.26
CA SER A 159 5.38 -19.65 -13.81
C SER A 159 5.64 -18.36 -14.59
N LEU A 160 4.77 -18.07 -15.57
CA LEU A 160 4.79 -16.82 -16.31
C LEU A 160 4.76 -15.59 -15.39
N PHE A 161 4.00 -15.67 -14.33
CA PHE A 161 3.87 -14.62 -13.32
C PHE A 161 5.19 -14.34 -12.59
N LEU A 162 5.92 -15.42 -12.24
CA LEU A 162 7.23 -15.31 -11.62
C LEU A 162 8.29 -14.81 -12.62
N MET A 163 8.25 -15.26 -13.88
CA MET A 163 9.15 -14.77 -14.94
C MET A 163 8.98 -13.26 -15.14
N LEU A 164 7.72 -12.79 -15.17
CA LEU A 164 7.40 -11.37 -15.31
C LEU A 164 7.97 -10.54 -14.16
N GLU A 165 7.80 -11.04 -12.92
CA GLU A 165 8.34 -10.35 -11.74
C GLU A 165 9.86 -10.27 -11.78
N GLU A 166 10.55 -11.38 -12.02
CA GLU A 166 12.01 -11.41 -12.03
C GLU A 166 12.65 -10.49 -13.09
N GLN A 167 11.99 -10.37 -14.25
CA GLN A 167 12.50 -9.55 -15.34
C GLN A 167 12.09 -8.07 -15.24
N THR A 168 10.96 -7.76 -14.64
CA THR A 168 10.37 -6.42 -14.69
C THR A 168 10.06 -5.80 -13.34
N SER A 169 10.04 -6.59 -12.26
CA SER A 169 9.56 -6.17 -10.93
C SER A 169 8.16 -5.51 -10.96
N LEU A 170 7.36 -5.87 -11.97
CA LEU A 170 6.08 -5.24 -12.26
C LEU A 170 5.05 -5.54 -11.18
N ILE A 171 5.07 -6.74 -10.63
CA ILE A 171 4.08 -7.20 -9.64
C ILE A 171 4.35 -6.59 -8.27
N SER A 172 5.60 -6.65 -7.82
CA SER A 172 6.03 -6.03 -6.55
C SER A 172 6.00 -4.51 -6.61
N GLY A 173 6.23 -3.94 -7.79
CA GLY A 173 6.13 -2.50 -8.05
C GLY A 173 4.71 -1.94 -7.92
N CYS A 174 3.68 -2.78 -8.03
CA CYS A 174 2.27 -2.39 -7.98
C CYS A 174 1.53 -3.07 -6.81
N PRO A 175 1.69 -2.62 -5.56
CA PRO A 175 1.12 -3.27 -4.37
C PRO A 175 -0.41 -3.35 -4.34
N SER A 176 -1.10 -2.53 -5.16
CA SER A 176 -2.56 -2.52 -5.28
C SER A 176 -3.12 -3.59 -6.21
N LEU A 177 -2.26 -4.33 -6.92
CA LEU A 177 -2.70 -5.37 -7.84
C LEU A 177 -3.36 -6.53 -7.09
N ASN A 178 -4.52 -6.95 -7.57
CA ASN A 178 -5.08 -8.25 -7.21
C ASN A 178 -4.28 -9.33 -7.94
N GLN A 179 -3.24 -9.86 -7.29
CA GLN A 179 -2.30 -10.80 -7.90
C GLN A 179 -2.99 -12.04 -8.49
N GLY A 180 -4.08 -12.56 -7.86
CA GLY A 180 -4.83 -13.69 -8.38
C GLY A 180 -5.48 -13.39 -9.72
N PHE A 181 -6.24 -12.30 -9.77
CA PHE A 181 -6.88 -11.85 -11.01
C PHE A 181 -5.86 -11.56 -12.11
N VAL A 182 -4.78 -10.89 -11.75
CA VAL A 182 -3.73 -10.50 -12.70
C VAL A 182 -3.02 -11.71 -13.28
N LYS A 183 -2.70 -12.71 -12.45
CA LYS A 183 -2.11 -13.97 -12.89
C LYS A 183 -3.04 -14.76 -13.82
N ASP A 184 -4.28 -14.93 -13.39
CA ASP A 184 -5.19 -15.87 -14.05
C ASP A 184 -5.87 -15.27 -15.29
N GLU A 185 -6.04 -13.95 -15.36
CA GLU A 185 -6.87 -13.31 -16.39
C GLU A 185 -6.13 -12.27 -17.24
N VAL A 186 -5.09 -11.64 -16.71
CA VAL A 186 -4.40 -10.56 -17.42
C VAL A 186 -3.10 -11.03 -18.04
N PHE A 187 -2.16 -11.50 -17.22
CA PHE A 187 -0.87 -11.99 -17.69
C PHE A 187 -0.94 -13.47 -18.03
N THR A 188 -1.84 -13.81 -18.93
CA THR A 188 -1.91 -15.14 -19.55
C THR A 188 -1.00 -15.19 -20.78
N GLU A 189 -0.51 -16.38 -21.16
CA GLU A 189 0.32 -16.55 -22.36
C GLU A 189 -0.38 -16.01 -23.62
N LYS A 190 -1.69 -16.26 -23.75
CA LYS A 190 -2.51 -15.77 -24.86
C LYS A 190 -2.49 -14.25 -24.93
N ASN A 191 -2.82 -13.58 -23.83
CA ASN A 191 -2.88 -12.12 -23.79
C ASN A 191 -1.52 -11.49 -24.08
N LEU A 192 -0.45 -12.07 -23.56
CA LEU A 192 0.90 -11.59 -23.81
C LEU A 192 1.29 -11.78 -25.27
N ARG A 193 0.97 -12.94 -25.90
CA ARG A 193 1.20 -13.16 -27.34
C ARG A 193 0.47 -12.17 -28.21
N ASP A 194 -0.75 -11.80 -27.83
CA ASP A 194 -1.57 -10.82 -28.57
C ASP A 194 -0.97 -9.40 -28.57
N ILE A 195 -0.09 -9.11 -27.62
CA ILE A 195 0.60 -7.82 -27.45
C ILE A 195 2.13 -7.92 -27.61
N GLY A 196 2.62 -8.96 -28.29
CA GLY A 196 4.01 -9.07 -28.75
C GLY A 196 5.00 -9.73 -27.81
N PHE A 197 4.53 -10.40 -26.74
CA PHE A 197 5.38 -11.12 -25.81
C PHE A 197 5.20 -12.63 -25.90
N GLY A 198 6.26 -13.39 -25.65
CA GLY A 198 6.24 -14.84 -25.59
C GLY A 198 7.19 -15.36 -24.52
N ILE A 199 7.28 -16.69 -24.41
CA ILE A 199 8.18 -17.37 -23.48
C ILE A 199 9.22 -18.14 -24.28
N LYS A 200 10.50 -18.00 -23.89
CA LYS A 200 11.61 -18.76 -24.41
C LYS A 200 12.63 -18.97 -23.28
N ASP A 201 13.09 -20.21 -23.10
CA ASP A 201 14.11 -20.58 -22.11
C ASP A 201 13.80 -20.05 -20.69
N GLU A 202 12.55 -20.27 -20.23
CA GLU A 202 12.02 -19.75 -18.94
C GLU A 202 12.16 -18.24 -18.75
N LYS A 203 12.15 -17.48 -19.84
CA LYS A 203 12.19 -16.02 -19.85
C LYS A 203 11.09 -15.47 -20.74
N ILE A 204 10.61 -14.27 -20.39
CA ILE A 204 9.74 -13.52 -21.26
C ILE A 204 10.59 -12.83 -22.32
N VAL A 205 10.19 -12.99 -23.55
CA VAL A 205 10.82 -12.40 -24.73
C VAL A 205 9.80 -11.54 -25.47
N SER A 206 10.28 -10.55 -26.20
CA SER A 206 9.41 -9.66 -26.98
C SER A 206 9.78 -9.69 -28.46
N SER A 207 8.82 -9.38 -29.34
CA SER A 207 9.04 -9.20 -30.77
C SER A 207 9.38 -7.76 -31.16
N TYR A 208 9.61 -6.89 -30.17
CA TYR A 208 9.96 -5.49 -30.41
C TYR A 208 11.45 -5.32 -30.63
N ASN A 209 11.82 -4.47 -31.57
CA ASN A 209 13.21 -4.17 -31.89
C ASN A 209 13.82 -3.10 -30.95
N ASP A 210 12.98 -2.34 -30.25
CA ASP A 210 13.35 -1.30 -29.31
C ASP A 210 13.23 -1.86 -27.90
N GLU A 211 14.24 -1.63 -27.06
CA GLU A 211 14.31 -2.12 -25.70
C GLU A 211 13.34 -1.39 -24.74
N GLN A 212 12.92 -0.17 -25.07
CA GLN A 212 12.01 0.63 -24.24
C GLN A 212 10.54 0.29 -24.51
N GLN A 213 10.17 -0.03 -25.72
CA GLN A 213 8.78 -0.32 -26.11
C GLN A 213 8.12 -1.45 -25.30
N PRO A 214 8.78 -2.59 -25.05
CA PRO A 214 8.19 -3.65 -24.23
C PRO A 214 7.86 -3.21 -22.82
N ASN A 215 8.76 -2.46 -22.19
CA ASN A 215 8.57 -1.97 -20.82
C ASN A 215 7.44 -0.95 -20.73
N ASP A 216 7.36 -0.01 -21.67
CA ASP A 216 6.28 0.98 -21.75
C ASP A 216 4.92 0.31 -21.95
N LEU A 217 4.87 -0.75 -22.76
CA LEU A 217 3.63 -1.49 -23.00
C LEU A 217 3.17 -2.24 -21.74
N LEU A 218 4.08 -2.94 -21.04
CA LEU A 218 3.79 -3.60 -19.78
C LEU A 218 3.37 -2.59 -18.70
N ARG A 219 3.98 -1.42 -18.68
CA ARG A 219 3.58 -0.30 -17.81
C ARG A 219 2.15 0.15 -18.09
N LYS A 220 1.79 0.35 -19.34
CA LYS A 220 0.40 0.70 -19.74
C LYS A 220 -0.59 -0.37 -19.28
N VAL A 221 -0.25 -1.66 -19.41
CA VAL A 221 -1.09 -2.75 -18.89
C VAL A 221 -1.29 -2.64 -17.39
N SER A 222 -0.24 -2.36 -16.62
CA SER A 222 -0.34 -2.18 -15.17
C SER A 222 -1.23 -1.00 -14.80
N LEU A 223 -1.09 0.13 -15.52
CA LEU A 223 -1.94 1.31 -15.32
C LEU A 223 -3.42 1.04 -15.58
N LEU A 224 -3.76 0.21 -16.58
CA LEU A 224 -5.16 -0.20 -16.82
C LEU A 224 -5.76 -0.95 -15.63
N ILE A 225 -4.95 -1.76 -14.95
CA ILE A 225 -5.40 -2.51 -13.77
C ILE A 225 -5.52 -1.58 -12.56
N GLU A 226 -4.51 -0.74 -12.32
CA GLU A 226 -4.50 0.22 -11.21
C GLU A 226 -5.65 1.22 -11.30
N ASN A 227 -5.94 1.71 -12.51
CA ASN A 227 -7.04 2.64 -12.78
C ASN A 227 -8.41 1.95 -12.82
N LYS A 228 -8.47 0.62 -12.58
CA LYS A 228 -9.68 -0.18 -12.63
C LYS A 228 -10.39 -0.14 -14.00
N ASP A 229 -9.63 0.05 -15.08
CA ASP A 229 -10.12 -0.10 -16.43
C ASP A 229 -10.26 -1.56 -16.81
N ILE A 230 -9.42 -2.43 -16.24
CA ILE A 230 -9.55 -3.89 -16.26
C ILE A 230 -9.71 -4.41 -14.83
N THR A 231 -10.80 -5.10 -14.57
CA THR A 231 -11.11 -5.72 -13.28
C THR A 231 -11.77 -7.09 -13.48
N THR A 232 -12.03 -7.81 -12.40
CA THR A 232 -12.79 -9.08 -12.44
C THR A 232 -14.17 -8.94 -13.06
N ARG A 233 -14.75 -7.74 -13.11
CA ARG A 233 -16.11 -7.45 -13.61
C ARG A 233 -16.10 -6.57 -14.88
N LYS A 234 -15.09 -5.73 -15.09
CA LYS A 234 -15.01 -4.78 -16.20
C LYS A 234 -13.88 -5.18 -17.15
N ASN A 235 -14.16 -5.30 -18.43
CA ASN A 235 -13.19 -5.61 -19.50
C ASN A 235 -12.37 -6.91 -19.29
N ARG A 236 -12.93 -7.87 -18.54
CA ARG A 236 -12.33 -9.18 -18.32
C ARG A 236 -12.06 -9.87 -19.66
N GLY A 237 -10.82 -10.38 -19.83
CA GLY A 237 -10.40 -11.05 -21.08
C GLY A 237 -10.23 -10.15 -22.30
N LYS A 238 -10.37 -8.81 -22.18
CA LYS A 238 -10.27 -7.85 -23.28
C LYS A 238 -9.03 -6.96 -23.19
N LEU A 239 -7.89 -7.52 -22.75
CA LEU A 239 -6.66 -6.74 -22.51
C LEU A 239 -6.28 -5.88 -23.72
N LYS A 240 -6.05 -6.51 -24.89
CA LYS A 240 -5.64 -5.82 -26.12
C LYS A 240 -6.63 -4.73 -26.55
N GLN A 241 -7.94 -5.04 -26.51
CA GLN A 241 -8.98 -4.08 -26.88
C GLN A 241 -8.96 -2.87 -25.95
N THR A 242 -8.96 -3.09 -24.62
CA THR A 242 -8.96 -2.02 -23.62
C THR A 242 -7.67 -1.19 -23.70
N LEU A 243 -6.54 -1.83 -23.98
CA LEU A 243 -5.26 -1.15 -24.18
C LEU A 243 -5.33 -0.18 -25.39
N LEU A 244 -5.91 -0.61 -26.50
CA LEU A 244 -6.07 0.21 -27.70
C LEU A 244 -7.11 1.34 -27.53
N GLU A 245 -8.16 1.10 -26.74
CA GLU A 245 -9.16 2.13 -26.44
C GLU A 245 -8.60 3.25 -25.55
N LYS A 246 -7.78 2.89 -24.57
CA LYS A 246 -7.20 3.84 -23.61
C LYS A 246 -5.93 4.52 -24.09
N TYR A 247 -5.15 3.81 -24.90
CA TYR A 247 -3.89 4.27 -25.47
C TYR A 247 -3.90 4.10 -26.99
N PRO A 248 -4.67 4.94 -27.75
CA PRO A 248 -4.83 4.81 -29.20
C PRO A 248 -3.51 4.88 -29.97
N GLU A 249 -2.53 5.62 -29.43
CA GLU A 249 -1.16 5.71 -29.95
C GLU A 249 -0.45 4.35 -29.99
N SER A 250 -0.85 3.41 -29.14
CA SER A 250 -0.30 2.06 -29.11
C SER A 250 -0.75 1.19 -30.30
N LYS A 251 -1.71 1.64 -31.11
CA LYS A 251 -2.25 0.87 -32.25
C LYS A 251 -1.17 0.45 -33.25
N ASN A 252 -0.24 1.34 -33.54
CA ASN A 252 0.86 1.08 -34.47
C ASN A 252 2.05 0.38 -33.78
N LEU A 253 2.03 0.29 -32.46
CA LEU A 253 3.10 -0.31 -31.66
C LEU A 253 2.80 -1.77 -31.31
N ILE A 254 1.52 -2.17 -31.20
CA ILE A 254 1.14 -3.52 -30.81
C ILE A 254 1.27 -4.47 -32.01
N ILE A 255 2.23 -5.35 -31.94
CA ILE A 255 2.45 -6.43 -32.90
C ILE A 255 2.20 -7.79 -32.22
N PRO A 256 1.66 -8.80 -32.93
CA PRO A 256 1.57 -10.14 -32.37
C PRO A 256 2.98 -10.73 -32.19
N PHE A 257 3.11 -11.61 -31.21
CA PHE A 257 4.39 -12.27 -30.95
C PHE A 257 4.88 -13.07 -32.15
N ASN A 258 6.14 -12.88 -32.50
CA ASN A 258 6.84 -13.61 -33.56
C ASN A 258 8.15 -14.19 -33.02
N GLU A 259 8.20 -15.50 -32.94
CA GLU A 259 9.31 -16.24 -32.36
C GLU A 259 10.66 -15.98 -33.06
N LYS A 260 10.64 -15.75 -34.40
CA LYS A 260 11.86 -15.46 -35.18
C LYS A 260 12.48 -14.09 -34.86
N LYS A 261 11.70 -13.18 -34.26
CA LYS A 261 12.14 -11.83 -33.86
C LYS A 261 12.31 -11.70 -32.37
N ALA A 262 12.22 -12.81 -31.62
CA ALA A 262 12.21 -12.78 -30.17
C ALA A 262 13.54 -12.29 -29.57
N VAL A 263 13.51 -11.22 -28.83
CA VAL A 263 14.62 -10.66 -28.03
C VAL A 263 14.26 -10.66 -26.55
N ASN A 264 15.25 -10.79 -25.67
CA ASN A 264 15.03 -10.71 -24.25
C ASN A 264 14.54 -9.30 -23.85
N ILE A 265 13.61 -9.25 -22.91
CA ILE A 265 13.23 -7.99 -22.26
C ILE A 265 14.35 -7.64 -21.28
N LEU A 266 14.85 -6.41 -21.33
CA LEU A 266 15.83 -5.94 -20.37
C LEU A 266 15.21 -5.82 -18.98
N ARG A 267 16.00 -6.10 -17.97
CA ARG A 267 15.62 -5.84 -16.58
C ARG A 267 15.36 -4.35 -16.43
N TYR A 268 14.21 -4.01 -15.88
CA TYR A 268 13.86 -2.65 -15.55
C TYR A 268 14.96 -2.02 -14.67
N GLN A 269 15.53 -0.89 -15.10
CA GLN A 269 16.49 -0.18 -14.28
C GLN A 269 15.74 0.65 -13.23
N GLU A 270 16.24 0.64 -12.02
CA GLU A 270 15.62 1.21 -10.80
C GLU A 270 15.29 2.72 -10.85
N GLY A 271 15.67 3.43 -11.92
CA GLY A 271 15.38 4.84 -12.17
C GLY A 271 13.96 5.13 -12.64
N ASP A 272 13.34 4.17 -13.31
CA ASP A 272 11.94 4.25 -13.79
C ASP A 272 10.99 3.48 -12.87
N LYS A 273 10.97 3.75 -11.59
CA LYS A 273 9.93 3.23 -10.70
C LYS A 273 8.62 3.59 -11.37
N PHE A 274 7.88 2.56 -11.85
CA PHE A 274 6.49 2.70 -12.24
C PHE A 274 5.87 3.62 -11.21
N GLY A 275 5.40 4.79 -11.66
CA GLY A 275 5.04 5.84 -10.74
C GLY A 275 4.22 5.21 -9.64
N ARG A 276 4.88 4.94 -8.51
CA ARG A 276 4.14 4.59 -7.33
C ARG A 276 3.07 5.65 -7.32
N ARG A 277 1.81 5.26 -7.55
CA ARG A 277 0.79 5.98 -6.81
C ARG A 277 1.43 6.06 -5.44
N THR A 278 1.78 7.27 -5.05
CA THR A 278 2.01 7.59 -3.65
C THR A 278 1.02 6.70 -2.95
N PRO A 279 1.41 5.71 -2.15
CA PRO A 279 0.45 4.77 -1.60
C PRO A 279 -0.68 5.68 -1.25
N ILE A 280 -1.93 5.33 -1.65
CA ILE A 280 -3.06 5.97 -1.02
C ILE A 280 -2.72 5.70 0.42
N THR A 281 -2.03 6.62 1.02
CA THR A 281 -1.77 6.64 2.43
C THR A 281 -3.16 6.44 2.89
N LYS A 282 -3.50 5.28 3.54
CA LYS A 282 -4.75 5.17 4.25
C LYS A 282 -4.82 6.51 4.88
N GLN A 283 -5.66 7.38 4.29
CA GLN A 283 -5.63 8.81 4.65
C GLN A 283 -5.68 8.72 6.15
N PRO A 284 -4.74 9.28 6.88
CA PRO A 284 -4.68 9.06 8.29
C PRO A 284 -6.11 9.31 8.72
N ASN A 285 -6.73 8.47 9.57
CA ASN A 285 -8.10 8.62 10.06
C ASN A 285 -8.23 9.96 10.81
N ILE A 286 -7.58 10.97 10.32
CA ILE A 286 -7.45 12.34 10.78
C ILE A 286 -8.40 13.17 9.94
N LEU A 287 -9.40 13.69 10.57
CA LEU A 287 -10.31 14.64 9.94
C LEU A 287 -9.49 15.82 9.38
N PHE A 288 -9.87 16.34 8.22
CA PHE A 288 -9.16 17.39 7.48
C PHE A 288 -7.79 16.94 6.89
N GLY A 289 -7.39 15.67 7.03
CA GLY A 289 -6.13 15.13 6.49
C GLY A 289 -4.84 15.69 7.12
N ARG A 290 -4.93 16.80 7.84
CA ARG A 290 -3.84 17.49 8.51
C ARG A 290 -4.34 18.40 9.62
N LYS A 291 -3.47 18.83 10.53
CA LYS A 291 -3.78 19.88 11.51
C LYS A 291 -3.66 21.25 10.84
N LEU A 292 -4.74 22.04 10.92
CA LEU A 292 -4.77 23.43 10.44
C LEU A 292 -4.35 24.38 11.54
N ILE A 293 -3.70 25.49 11.15
CA ILE A 293 -3.34 26.60 12.03
C ILE A 293 -4.11 27.82 11.51
N LEU A 294 -5.30 28.06 12.07
CA LEU A 294 -6.20 29.10 11.62
C LEU A 294 -6.11 30.36 12.49
N LYS A 295 -6.54 31.49 11.93
CA LYS A 295 -6.70 32.72 12.68
C LYS A 295 -7.72 32.53 13.81
N ASN A 296 -7.50 33.13 14.99
CA ASN A 296 -8.42 33.06 16.12
C ASN A 296 -9.79 33.60 15.73
N GLY A 297 -10.85 32.92 16.16
CA GLY A 297 -12.23 33.32 15.91
C GLY A 297 -13.15 32.12 15.70
N PRO A 298 -14.46 32.38 15.40
CA PRO A 298 -15.50 31.36 15.36
C PRO A 298 -15.17 30.14 14.43
N VAL A 299 -14.46 30.39 13.31
CA VAL A 299 -14.07 29.34 12.37
C VAL A 299 -13.06 28.41 13.02
N ASN A 300 -12.04 28.94 13.70
CA ASN A 300 -11.03 28.13 14.39
C ASN A 300 -11.64 27.37 15.57
N ASP A 301 -12.51 28.02 16.33
CA ASP A 301 -13.15 27.42 17.52
C ASP A 301 -14.01 26.23 17.12
N LEU A 302 -14.80 26.37 16.06
CA LEU A 302 -15.63 25.30 15.53
C LEU A 302 -14.77 24.18 14.93
N TYR A 303 -13.71 24.51 14.17
CA TYR A 303 -12.76 23.54 13.66
C TYR A 303 -12.13 22.70 14.78
N CYS A 304 -11.63 23.32 15.84
CA CYS A 304 -11.05 22.64 17.00
C CYS A 304 -12.07 21.74 17.71
N GLY A 305 -13.29 22.22 17.88
CA GLY A 305 -14.38 21.44 18.46
C GLY A 305 -14.71 20.19 17.66
N ILE A 306 -14.81 20.29 16.34
CA ILE A 306 -15.07 19.17 15.44
C ILE A 306 -13.92 18.14 15.50
N CYS A 307 -12.66 18.60 15.48
CA CYS A 307 -11.51 17.72 15.61
C CYS A 307 -11.54 16.96 16.94
N THR A 308 -11.82 17.66 18.05
CA THR A 308 -11.86 17.05 19.39
C THR A 308 -12.96 15.98 19.48
N ILE A 309 -14.15 16.24 18.94
CA ILE A 309 -15.24 15.26 18.93
C ILE A 309 -14.86 14.05 18.08
N TYR A 310 -14.32 14.29 16.90
CA TYR A 310 -13.92 13.21 16.00
C TYR A 310 -12.80 12.35 16.60
N GLU A 311 -11.74 12.94 17.15
CA GLU A 311 -10.63 12.20 17.78
C GLU A 311 -11.10 11.30 18.92
N LYS A 312 -12.13 11.75 19.68
CA LYS A 312 -12.64 11.02 20.84
C LYS A 312 -13.61 9.90 20.47
N PHE A 313 -14.35 10.02 19.38
CA PHE A 313 -15.48 9.14 19.05
C PHE A 313 -15.45 8.57 17.63
N ASN A 314 -14.31 8.59 16.92
CA ASN A 314 -14.21 8.17 15.52
C ASN A 314 -14.45 6.68 15.26
N ASP A 315 -14.46 5.86 16.30
CA ASP A 315 -14.79 4.44 16.28
C ASP A 315 -16.30 4.15 16.35
N GLN A 316 -17.12 5.19 16.59
CA GLN A 316 -18.57 5.09 16.74
C GLN A 316 -19.28 5.60 15.48
N GLU A 317 -19.98 4.70 14.77
CA GLU A 317 -20.68 5.07 13.52
C GLU A 317 -21.80 6.08 13.73
N ASN A 318 -22.43 6.13 14.92
CA ASN A 318 -23.51 7.05 15.25
C ASN A 318 -23.06 8.51 15.35
N ILE A 319 -21.76 8.79 15.47
CA ILE A 319 -21.22 10.16 15.47
C ILE A 319 -21.10 10.75 14.07
N LEU A 320 -21.00 9.91 13.02
CA LEU A 320 -20.73 10.34 11.66
C LEU A 320 -21.74 11.36 11.11
N PRO A 321 -23.06 11.22 11.34
CA PRO A 321 -24.02 12.25 10.93
C PRO A 321 -23.77 13.60 11.62
N ILE A 322 -23.37 13.60 12.90
CA ILE A 322 -23.07 14.81 13.66
C ILE A 322 -21.83 15.49 13.06
N ILE A 323 -20.78 14.73 12.76
CA ILE A 323 -19.58 15.27 12.10
C ILE A 323 -19.93 15.84 10.73
N ALA A 324 -20.72 15.14 9.91
CA ALA A 324 -21.14 15.60 8.59
C ALA A 324 -21.91 16.94 8.65
N MET A 325 -22.86 17.05 9.58
CA MET A 325 -23.57 18.30 9.82
C MET A 325 -22.63 19.41 10.30
N SER A 326 -21.69 19.09 11.17
CA SER A 326 -20.70 20.04 11.70
C SER A 326 -19.76 20.55 10.61
N LEU A 327 -19.35 19.72 9.63
CA LEU A 327 -18.59 20.16 8.46
C LEU A 327 -19.37 21.18 7.62
N ARG A 328 -20.68 20.97 7.47
CA ARG A 328 -21.54 21.93 6.77
C ARG A 328 -21.64 23.25 7.55
N LEU A 329 -21.85 23.18 8.88
CA LEU A 329 -21.89 24.35 9.76
C LEU A 329 -20.56 25.12 9.74
N LEU A 330 -19.44 24.43 9.71
CA LEU A 330 -18.08 25.04 9.60
C LEU A 330 -17.95 25.88 8.32
N LEU A 331 -18.44 25.40 7.18
CA LEU A 331 -18.45 26.17 5.95
C LEU A 331 -19.38 27.33 5.94
N ASP A 332 -20.56 27.24 6.59
CA ASP A 332 -21.45 28.41 6.76
C ASP A 332 -20.78 29.47 7.63
N THR A 333 -20.15 29.04 8.73
CA THR A 333 -19.42 29.95 9.63
C THR A 333 -18.25 30.61 8.88
N ALA A 334 -17.50 29.86 8.07
CA ALA A 334 -16.42 30.40 7.26
C ALA A 334 -16.92 31.38 6.20
N ALA A 335 -18.02 31.06 5.52
CA ALA A 335 -18.63 31.96 4.53
C ALA A 335 -19.03 33.30 5.15
N ARG A 336 -19.74 33.28 6.29
CA ARG A 336 -20.14 34.51 7.02
C ARG A 336 -18.93 35.31 7.47
N ALA A 337 -17.92 34.65 8.07
CA ALA A 337 -16.69 35.31 8.49
C ALA A 337 -15.93 35.95 7.32
N TYR A 338 -15.88 35.26 6.16
CA TYR A 338 -15.28 35.80 4.96
C TYR A 338 -16.01 37.01 4.43
N PHE A 339 -17.33 36.95 4.24
CA PHE A 339 -18.13 38.10 3.72
C PHE A 339 -18.14 39.31 4.66
N ILE A 340 -18.14 39.10 5.99
CA ILE A 340 -17.90 40.16 6.94
C ILE A 340 -16.53 40.81 6.72
N SER A 341 -15.49 40.04 6.51
CA SER A 341 -14.11 40.54 6.32
C SER A 341 -13.93 41.40 5.08
N ILE A 342 -14.75 41.17 4.05
CA ILE A 342 -14.70 41.94 2.79
C ILE A 342 -15.81 43.02 2.71
N GLY A 343 -16.65 43.17 3.76
CA GLY A 343 -17.69 44.18 3.82
C GLY A 343 -18.94 43.89 2.98
N ASP A 344 -19.17 42.61 2.55
CA ASP A 344 -20.38 42.22 1.78
C ASP A 344 -21.51 41.77 2.73
N SER A 345 -22.19 42.76 3.33
CA SER A 345 -23.30 42.54 4.27
C SER A 345 -24.47 41.79 3.64
N ASP A 346 -24.77 42.03 2.38
CA ASP A 346 -25.88 41.39 1.67
C ASP A 346 -25.66 39.87 1.49
N ALA A 347 -24.42 39.43 1.41
CA ALA A 347 -24.10 38.01 1.33
C ALA A 347 -24.19 37.30 2.68
N VAL A 348 -24.01 38.02 3.80
CA VAL A 348 -24.06 37.45 5.14
C VAL A 348 -25.48 37.07 5.57
N GLU A 349 -26.47 37.82 5.14
CA GLU A 349 -27.88 37.63 5.50
C GLU A 349 -28.59 36.51 4.71
N LYS A 350 -27.99 36.05 3.64
CA LYS A 350 -28.56 34.99 2.78
C LYS A 350 -28.35 33.57 3.31
N ASP A 351 -29.39 32.77 3.27
CA ASP A 351 -29.35 31.36 3.72
C ASP A 351 -28.41 30.49 2.91
N ASP A 352 -27.98 30.92 1.72
CA ASP A 352 -27.08 30.20 0.82
C ASP A 352 -25.67 30.82 0.72
N ALA A 353 -25.28 31.65 1.68
CA ALA A 353 -23.96 32.30 1.74
C ALA A 353 -22.80 31.31 1.46
N TYR A 354 -22.88 30.07 1.95
CA TYR A 354 -21.87 29.06 1.72
C TYR A 354 -21.71 28.68 0.25
N LYS A 355 -22.79 28.68 -0.56
CA LYS A 355 -22.73 28.36 -1.99
C LYS A 355 -21.96 29.43 -2.75
N LYS A 356 -22.24 30.72 -2.42
CA LYS A 356 -21.50 31.86 -2.99
C LYS A 356 -20.02 31.75 -2.62
N PHE A 357 -19.73 31.46 -1.35
CA PHE A 357 -18.35 31.26 -0.85
C PHE A 357 -17.64 30.10 -1.53
N LEU A 358 -18.28 28.93 -1.67
CA LEU A 358 -17.69 27.78 -2.38
C LEU A 358 -17.40 28.07 -3.84
N LYS A 359 -18.28 28.81 -4.53
CA LYS A 359 -18.07 29.21 -5.92
C LYS A 359 -16.85 30.12 -6.06
N GLU A 360 -16.67 31.03 -5.11
CA GLU A 360 -15.52 31.92 -5.08
C GLU A 360 -14.24 31.19 -4.70
N ALA A 361 -14.29 30.32 -3.68
CA ALA A 361 -13.17 29.45 -3.29
C ALA A 361 -12.71 28.59 -4.46
N LYS A 362 -13.65 27.99 -5.19
CA LYS A 362 -13.34 27.19 -6.38
C LYS A 362 -12.62 28.00 -7.46
N LYS A 363 -13.07 29.23 -7.73
CA LYS A 363 -12.43 30.13 -8.68
C LYS A 363 -11.02 30.52 -8.26
N ASN A 364 -10.79 30.76 -6.97
CA ASN A 364 -9.50 31.18 -6.44
C ASN A 364 -8.50 30.03 -6.37
N LEU A 365 -8.92 28.86 -5.88
CA LEU A 365 -8.08 27.67 -5.79
C LEU A 365 -7.71 27.09 -7.17
N SER A 366 -8.59 27.19 -8.16
CA SER A 366 -8.28 26.75 -9.53
C SER A 366 -7.19 27.56 -10.22
N LYS A 367 -6.92 28.78 -9.76
CA LYS A 367 -5.82 29.62 -10.26
C LYS A 367 -4.47 29.30 -9.66
N GLN A 368 -4.44 28.62 -8.52
CA GLN A 368 -3.20 28.21 -7.85
C GLN A 368 -2.73 26.89 -8.45
N LYS A 369 -1.69 26.94 -9.29
CA LYS A 369 -1.12 25.78 -10.01
C LYS A 369 -0.29 24.83 -9.14
N GLU A 370 -0.15 25.07 -7.85
CA GLU A 370 0.73 24.29 -6.97
C GLU A 370 -0.03 23.27 -6.12
N ASN A 371 0.30 22.00 -6.33
CA ASN A 371 0.13 20.85 -5.41
C ASN A 371 -1.26 20.62 -4.81
N SER A 372 -2.33 20.65 -5.58
CA SER A 372 -3.63 20.19 -5.09
C SER A 372 -3.68 18.66 -5.00
N LEU A 373 -4.11 18.14 -3.86
CA LEU A 373 -4.44 16.75 -3.65
C LEU A 373 -5.45 16.27 -4.71
N VAL A 374 -5.35 15.01 -5.17
CA VAL A 374 -6.20 14.42 -6.22
C VAL A 374 -7.70 14.66 -6.01
N LEU A 375 -8.17 14.70 -4.75
CA LEU A 375 -9.58 14.93 -4.39
C LEU A 375 -10.03 16.38 -4.62
N ASN A 376 -9.14 17.33 -4.44
CA ASN A 376 -9.37 18.73 -4.74
C ASN A 376 -9.49 18.95 -6.25
N ASN A 377 -8.72 18.19 -7.05
CA ASN A 377 -8.83 18.22 -8.51
C ASN A 377 -10.19 17.70 -9.00
N GLU A 378 -10.78 16.66 -8.38
CA GLU A 378 -12.11 16.16 -8.72
C GLU A 378 -13.20 17.20 -8.46
N TRP A 379 -13.11 17.94 -7.35
CA TRP A 379 -14.02 19.04 -7.05
C TRP A 379 -13.80 20.23 -7.99
N LEU A 380 -12.57 20.66 -8.19
CA LEU A 380 -12.22 21.78 -9.08
C LEU A 380 -12.60 21.52 -10.52
N SER A 381 -12.51 20.28 -11.00
CA SER A 381 -12.87 19.86 -12.37
C SER A 381 -14.37 19.55 -12.56
N ASN A 382 -15.23 19.80 -11.58
CA ASN A 382 -16.65 19.45 -11.58
C ASN A 382 -16.99 17.96 -11.64
N GLN A 383 -16.03 17.07 -11.43
CA GLN A 383 -16.29 15.62 -11.38
C GLN A 383 -16.98 15.18 -10.10
N ARG A 384 -16.87 15.99 -9.03
CA ARG A 384 -17.52 15.78 -7.75
C ARG A 384 -18.45 16.94 -7.40
N ASN A 385 -19.73 16.64 -7.21
CA ASN A 385 -20.72 17.64 -6.79
C ASN A 385 -20.72 17.81 -5.28
N PHE A 386 -19.65 18.43 -4.75
CA PHE A 386 -19.44 18.67 -3.33
C PHE A 386 -20.54 19.52 -2.69
N ASP A 387 -21.03 20.54 -3.39
CA ASP A 387 -22.06 21.46 -2.90
C ASP A 387 -23.38 20.71 -2.59
N ALA A 388 -23.76 19.76 -3.46
CA ALA A 388 -24.95 18.94 -3.25
C ALA A 388 -24.78 17.96 -2.08
N VAL A 389 -23.59 17.42 -1.87
CA VAL A 389 -23.29 16.52 -0.75
C VAL A 389 -23.42 17.27 0.57
N LEU A 390 -22.89 18.50 0.66
CA LEU A 390 -23.01 19.33 1.85
C LEU A 390 -24.48 19.69 2.19
N GLY A 391 -25.30 19.92 1.16
CA GLY A 391 -26.75 20.12 1.35
C GLY A 391 -27.41 18.87 1.95
N LYS A 392 -27.04 17.68 1.47
CA LYS A 392 -27.54 16.40 2.00
C LYS A 392 -27.12 16.15 3.44
N TYR A 393 -25.91 16.57 3.82
CA TYR A 393 -25.45 16.51 5.22
C TYR A 393 -26.32 17.36 6.14
N ALA A 394 -26.66 18.59 5.74
CA ALA A 394 -27.51 19.49 6.53
C ALA A 394 -28.93 18.93 6.74
N HIS A 395 -29.47 18.22 5.76
CA HIS A 395 -30.84 17.68 5.80
C HIS A 395 -30.90 16.21 6.27
N GLY A 396 -29.77 15.57 6.63
CA GLY A 396 -29.73 14.17 7.05
C GLY A 396 -30.22 13.18 5.97
N SER A 397 -30.18 13.59 4.69
CA SER A 397 -30.73 12.80 3.58
C SER A 397 -29.73 11.86 2.92
N ILE A 398 -28.58 11.62 3.55
CA ILE A 398 -27.51 10.69 3.07
C ILE A 398 -26.99 9.85 4.22
N ILE A 399 -26.70 8.58 3.94
CA ILE A 399 -25.99 7.71 4.87
C ILE A 399 -24.51 8.14 4.88
N CYS A 400 -24.05 8.62 6.03
CA CYS A 400 -22.69 9.11 6.21
C CYS A 400 -21.73 7.93 6.41
N LYS A 401 -20.76 7.77 5.49
CA LYS A 401 -19.66 6.83 5.65
C LYS A 401 -18.38 7.57 6.04
N GLN A 402 -17.63 7.03 6.97
CA GLN A 402 -16.39 7.65 7.47
C GLN A 402 -15.43 8.05 6.33
N GLY A 403 -15.23 7.18 5.33
CA GLY A 403 -14.37 7.48 4.20
C GLY A 403 -14.82 8.67 3.34
N ASP A 404 -16.12 8.92 3.22
CA ASP A 404 -16.66 10.06 2.47
C ASP A 404 -16.51 11.37 3.27
N ILE A 405 -16.78 11.32 4.57
CA ILE A 405 -16.57 12.46 5.49
C ILE A 405 -15.10 12.90 5.50
N LEU A 406 -14.16 11.94 5.57
CA LEU A 406 -12.73 12.25 5.52
C LEU A 406 -12.34 12.94 4.22
N LYS A 407 -12.85 12.45 3.08
CA LYS A 407 -12.60 13.06 1.77
C LYS A 407 -13.14 14.49 1.67
N ASP A 408 -14.37 14.69 2.13
CA ASP A 408 -14.99 16.00 2.10
C ASP A 408 -14.31 16.99 3.05
N SER A 409 -13.85 16.52 4.21
CA SER A 409 -13.10 17.33 5.17
C SER A 409 -11.77 17.85 4.63
N ILE A 410 -11.10 17.11 3.73
CA ILE A 410 -9.86 17.56 3.08
C ILE A 410 -10.10 18.74 2.14
N ILE A 411 -11.21 18.71 1.39
CA ILE A 411 -11.61 19.85 0.54
C ILE A 411 -11.84 21.10 1.42
N ILE A 412 -12.53 20.92 2.54
CA ILE A 412 -12.76 21.99 3.51
C ILE A 412 -11.44 22.51 4.08
N ALA A 413 -10.50 21.61 4.40
CA ALA A 413 -9.19 22.00 4.91
C ALA A 413 -8.43 22.94 3.95
N ASP A 414 -8.47 22.66 2.65
CA ASP A 414 -7.80 23.50 1.66
C ASP A 414 -8.48 24.88 1.51
N ILE A 415 -9.82 24.92 1.61
CA ILE A 415 -10.56 26.17 1.62
C ILE A 415 -10.21 27.00 2.88
N LEU A 416 -10.21 26.37 4.06
CA LEU A 416 -9.90 27.06 5.30
C LEU A 416 -8.44 27.54 5.35
N ASP A 417 -7.50 26.74 4.88
CA ASP A 417 -6.10 27.16 4.79
C ASP A 417 -5.92 28.37 3.87
N HIS A 418 -6.65 28.43 2.76
CA HIS A 418 -6.57 29.55 1.82
C HIS A 418 -7.05 30.87 2.42
N TYR A 419 -8.18 30.87 3.17
CA TYR A 419 -8.82 32.10 3.64
C TYR A 419 -8.50 32.46 5.09
N PHE A 420 -8.21 31.48 5.92
CA PHE A 420 -8.13 31.65 7.38
C PHE A 420 -6.80 31.20 7.98
N LYS A 421 -5.80 30.87 7.17
CA LYS A 421 -4.48 30.51 7.69
C LYS A 421 -3.90 31.65 8.52
N LYS A 422 -3.37 31.31 9.70
CA LYS A 422 -2.60 32.26 10.52
C LYS A 422 -1.24 32.44 9.87
N GLU A 423 -0.94 33.67 9.47
CA GLU A 423 0.41 34.04 9.03
C GLU A 423 1.37 33.87 10.21
N LYS A 424 2.58 33.35 9.91
CA LYS A 424 3.63 33.14 10.93
C LYS A 424 4.19 34.45 11.43
#